data_aba306d02558265f9ada68eb2bd9a3a6
#
_entry.id   aba306d02558265f9ada68eb2bd9a3a6
#
_cell.length_a   1.000
_cell.length_b   1.000
_cell.length_c   1.000
_cell.angle_alpha   90.00
_cell.angle_beta   90.00
_cell.angle_gamma   90.00
#
_symmetry.space_group_name_H-M   'P 1'
#
loop_
_entity.id
_entity.type
_entity.pdbx_description
1 polymer ?
#
loop_
_entity_poly.entity_id
_entity_poly.type
_entity_poly.pdbx_seq_one_letter_code
_entity_poly.pdbx_strand_id
1 'polypeptide(L)'
;MIFSSPESALNALKTLSKDKQILIDYRNDCDVLRAKIESISSPTLSSEPHGSIPPGTNGDLIAQYLDTQKTLQIKVSFYREKLEAINHILIRIPRRLHALTLSKRYISGLTWSKISDITGYSQSHLYKLHRDALESYVQTYIDVYK
;
A
#
# COMPACT_ATOMS: atom_id res chain seq x y z
N MET A 1 19.36 -6.31 1.91
CA MET A 1 18.90 -5.84 0.58
C MET A 1 17.50 -6.39 0.35
N ILE A 2 16.53 -5.53 0.12
CA ILE A 2 15.12 -5.95 -0.02
C ILE A 2 14.87 -6.64 -1.36
N PHE A 3 15.59 -6.25 -2.41
CA PHE A 3 15.45 -6.83 -3.73
C PHE A 3 16.67 -7.70 -4.07
N SER A 4 16.41 -8.92 -4.50
CA SER A 4 17.44 -9.90 -4.84
C SER A 4 17.93 -9.80 -6.28
N SER A 5 17.21 -9.11 -7.15
CA SER A 5 17.52 -8.98 -8.56
C SER A 5 16.86 -7.74 -9.18
N PRO A 6 17.31 -7.28 -10.37
CA PRO A 6 16.65 -6.21 -11.10
C PRO A 6 15.18 -6.49 -11.42
N GLU A 7 14.87 -7.74 -11.73
CA GLU A 7 13.51 -8.19 -12.00
C GLU A 7 12.63 -8.12 -10.74
N SER A 8 13.18 -8.50 -9.58
CA SER A 8 12.53 -8.36 -8.28
C SER A 8 12.22 -6.90 -7.95
N ALA A 9 13.16 -5.99 -8.20
CA ALA A 9 12.96 -4.55 -8.02
C ALA A 9 11.88 -3.97 -8.94
N LEU A 10 11.87 -4.39 -10.19
CA LEU A 10 10.85 -3.99 -11.16
C LEU A 10 9.46 -4.50 -10.79
N ASN A 11 9.37 -5.77 -10.37
CA ASN A 11 8.12 -6.36 -9.90
C ASN A 11 7.60 -5.65 -8.65
N ALA A 12 8.48 -5.29 -7.72
CA ALA A 12 8.14 -4.53 -6.54
C ALA A 12 7.50 -3.18 -6.87
N LEU A 13 8.05 -2.46 -7.84
CA LEU A 13 7.47 -1.21 -8.33
C LEU A 13 6.06 -1.41 -8.91
N LYS A 14 5.91 -2.41 -9.78
CA LYS A 14 4.63 -2.70 -10.46
C LYS A 14 3.52 -3.17 -9.51
N THR A 15 3.88 -3.83 -8.40
CA THR A 15 2.91 -4.36 -7.43
C THR A 15 2.63 -3.40 -6.27
N LEU A 16 3.28 -2.27 -6.19
CA LEU A 16 3.19 -1.34 -5.07
C LEU A 16 1.75 -0.85 -4.82
N SER A 17 1.01 -0.56 -5.89
CA SER A 17 -0.40 -0.14 -5.81
C SER A 17 -1.30 -1.23 -5.22
N LYS A 18 -1.05 -2.48 -5.59
CA LYS A 18 -1.76 -3.64 -5.05
C LYS A 18 -1.47 -3.83 -3.55
N ASP A 19 -0.21 -3.69 -3.16
CA ASP A 19 0.19 -3.78 -1.75
C ASP A 19 -0.47 -2.68 -0.91
N LYS A 20 -0.55 -1.48 -1.44
CA LYS A 20 -1.27 -0.36 -0.80
C LYS A 20 -2.76 -0.68 -0.62
N GLN A 21 -3.41 -1.26 -1.61
CA GLN A 21 -4.82 -1.65 -1.51
C GLN A 21 -5.04 -2.71 -0.43
N ILE A 22 -4.15 -3.69 -0.34
CA ILE A 22 -4.19 -4.71 0.73
C ILE A 22 -4.12 -4.06 2.12
N LEU A 23 -3.27 -3.04 2.30
CA LEU A 23 -3.20 -2.31 3.57
C LEU A 23 -4.50 -1.58 3.89
N ILE A 24 -5.11 -0.94 2.90
CA ILE A 24 -6.40 -0.26 3.06
C ILE A 24 -7.48 -1.25 3.49
N ASP A 25 -7.54 -2.42 2.86
CA ASP A 25 -8.51 -3.47 3.18
C ASP A 25 -8.34 -3.97 4.62
N TYR A 26 -7.11 -4.28 5.05
CA TYR A 26 -6.82 -4.68 6.44
C TYR A 26 -7.18 -3.59 7.46
N ARG A 27 -6.92 -2.33 7.12
CA ARG A 27 -7.30 -1.20 7.97
C ARG A 27 -8.81 -1.08 8.10
N ASN A 28 -9.54 -1.23 6.99
CA ASN A 28 -11.00 -1.23 7.01
C ASN A 28 -11.56 -2.38 7.84
N ASP A 29 -10.97 -3.57 7.75
CA ASP A 29 -11.35 -4.72 8.57
C ASP A 29 -11.13 -4.44 10.06
N CYS A 30 -10.02 -3.82 10.45
CA CYS A 30 -9.79 -3.37 11.82
C CYS A 30 -10.86 -2.38 12.30
N ASP A 31 -11.22 -1.40 11.46
CA ASP A 31 -12.23 -0.39 11.79
C ASP A 31 -13.61 -1.02 11.99
N VAL A 32 -13.98 -1.98 11.14
CA VAL A 32 -15.24 -2.74 11.27
C VAL A 32 -15.27 -3.54 12.58
N LEU A 33 -14.21 -4.26 12.89
CA LEU A 33 -14.12 -5.05 14.13
C LEU A 33 -14.17 -4.14 15.36
N ARG A 34 -13.46 -3.03 15.34
CA ARG A 34 -13.48 -2.03 16.41
C ARG A 34 -14.88 -1.48 16.64
N ALA A 35 -15.59 -1.11 15.59
CA ALA A 35 -16.97 -0.62 15.67
C ALA A 35 -17.92 -1.66 16.28
N LYS A 36 -17.78 -2.94 15.93
CA LYS A 36 -18.54 -4.04 16.52
C LYS A 36 -18.27 -4.18 18.01
N ILE A 37 -17.01 -4.12 18.44
CA ILE A 37 -16.62 -4.19 19.84
C ILE A 37 -17.20 -3.02 20.63
N GLU A 38 -17.09 -1.79 20.11
CA GLU A 38 -17.62 -0.58 20.74
C GLU A 38 -19.15 -0.63 20.87
N SER A 39 -19.87 -1.17 19.89
CA SER A 39 -21.34 -1.30 19.95
C SER A 39 -21.81 -2.27 21.02
N ILE A 40 -21.04 -3.31 21.31
CA ILE A 40 -21.33 -4.29 22.37
C ILE A 40 -21.01 -3.73 23.76
N SER A 41 -19.97 -2.91 23.85
CA SER A 41 -19.49 -2.31 25.11
C SER A 41 -20.28 -1.07 25.53
N SER A 42 -21.11 -0.49 24.65
CA SER A 42 -21.96 0.66 24.99
C SER A 42 -23.03 0.24 26.00
N PRO A 43 -23.13 0.93 27.17
CA PRO A 43 -24.20 0.66 28.10
C PRO A 43 -25.53 1.04 27.46
N THR A 44 -26.34 0.07 27.12
CA THR A 44 -27.74 0.29 26.81
C THR A 44 -28.41 0.72 28.09
N LEU A 45 -28.98 1.93 28.10
CA LEU A 45 -29.80 2.48 29.17
C LEU A 45 -31.18 1.77 29.20
N SER A 46 -31.22 0.46 29.13
CA SER A 46 -32.43 -0.31 29.37
C SER A 46 -32.28 -1.01 30.70
N SER A 47 -33.11 -0.61 31.64
CA SER A 47 -33.19 -1.15 33.00
C SER A 47 -33.82 -2.54 33.09
N GLU A 48 -33.73 -3.36 32.07
CA GLU A 48 -34.14 -4.73 32.13
C GLU A 48 -32.93 -5.66 32.19
N PRO A 49 -32.88 -6.59 33.17
CA PRO A 49 -31.85 -7.61 33.20
C PRO A 49 -32.11 -8.61 32.08
N HIS A 50 -31.73 -8.25 30.87
CA HIS A 50 -31.79 -9.20 29.77
C HIS A 50 -30.48 -9.98 29.69
N GLY A 51 -30.71 -11.25 29.78
CA GLY A 51 -29.88 -12.38 29.53
C GLY A 51 -28.43 -12.12 29.19
N SER A 52 -27.56 -12.62 30.03
CA SER A 52 -26.15 -12.78 29.78
C SER A 52 -25.84 -12.94 28.29
N ILE A 53 -25.15 -11.98 27.74
CA ILE A 53 -24.40 -12.17 26.48
C ILE A 53 -23.65 -13.48 26.63
N PRO A 54 -23.76 -14.44 25.67
CA PRO A 54 -23.07 -15.71 25.81
C PRO A 54 -21.59 -15.43 26.08
N PRO A 55 -21.01 -16.01 27.16
CA PRO A 55 -19.60 -15.84 27.44
C PRO A 55 -18.82 -16.39 26.27
N GLY A 56 -18.03 -15.52 25.59
CA GLY A 56 -17.20 -15.89 24.46
C GLY A 56 -17.31 -14.98 23.23
N THR A 57 -18.46 -14.39 22.93
CA THR A 57 -18.67 -13.60 21.72
C THR A 57 -17.81 -12.33 21.68
N ASN A 58 -17.63 -11.67 22.81
CA ASN A 58 -16.81 -10.46 22.95
C ASN A 58 -15.32 -10.80 22.93
N GLY A 59 -14.92 -11.90 23.56
CA GLY A 59 -13.54 -12.39 23.57
C GLY A 59 -13.04 -12.74 22.16
N ASP A 60 -13.89 -13.40 21.38
CA ASP A 60 -13.55 -13.79 20.00
C ASP A 60 -13.37 -12.56 19.08
N LEU A 61 -14.25 -11.56 19.20
CA LEU A 61 -14.12 -10.31 18.42
C LEU A 61 -12.86 -9.53 18.80
N ILE A 62 -12.53 -9.46 20.07
CA ILE A 62 -11.31 -8.80 20.55
C ILE A 62 -10.07 -9.55 20.04
N ALA A 63 -10.08 -10.89 20.10
CA ALA A 63 -9.00 -11.71 19.57
C ALA A 63 -8.80 -11.49 18.07
N GLN A 64 -9.87 -11.49 17.28
CA GLN A 64 -9.83 -11.19 15.85
C GLN A 64 -9.29 -9.79 15.57
N TYR A 65 -9.73 -8.78 16.32
CA TYR A 65 -9.24 -7.41 16.20
C TYR A 65 -7.74 -7.33 16.45
N LEU A 66 -7.25 -7.92 17.53
CA LEU A 66 -5.84 -7.91 17.89
C LEU A 66 -4.98 -8.65 16.86
N ASP A 67 -5.44 -9.78 16.34
CA ASP A 67 -4.74 -10.53 15.29
C ASP A 67 -4.70 -9.74 13.97
N THR A 68 -5.80 -9.14 13.58
CA THR A 68 -5.88 -8.31 12.37
C THR A 68 -4.99 -7.07 12.50
N GLN A 69 -4.98 -6.43 13.65
CA GLN A 69 -4.12 -5.28 13.94
C GLN A 69 -2.63 -5.65 13.88
N LYS A 70 -2.26 -6.79 14.44
CA LYS A 70 -0.90 -7.32 14.42
C LYS A 70 -0.43 -7.60 12.98
N THR A 71 -1.28 -8.24 12.19
CA THR A 71 -1.03 -8.50 10.77
C THR A 71 -0.89 -7.20 9.98
N LEU A 72 -1.75 -6.21 10.25
CA LEU A 72 -1.68 -4.88 9.64
C LEU A 72 -0.33 -4.21 9.93
N GLN A 73 0.12 -4.23 11.18
CA GLN A 73 1.42 -3.63 11.56
C GLN A 73 2.59 -4.26 10.80
N ILE A 74 2.61 -5.58 10.66
CA ILE A 74 3.63 -6.31 9.90
C ILE A 74 3.60 -5.89 8.42
N LYS A 75 2.42 -5.85 7.82
CA LYS A 75 2.25 -5.45 6.42
C LYS A 75 2.62 -3.98 6.17
N VAL A 76 2.30 -3.09 7.10
CA VAL A 76 2.69 -1.68 7.03
C VAL A 76 4.21 -1.53 7.06
N SER A 77 4.90 -2.24 7.94
CA SER A 77 6.36 -2.23 8.01
C SER A 77 6.98 -2.71 6.70
N PHE A 78 6.48 -3.81 6.16
CA PHE A 78 6.95 -4.37 4.90
C PHE A 78 6.73 -3.43 3.71
N TYR A 79 5.56 -2.81 3.64
CA TYR A 79 5.24 -1.82 2.62
C TYR A 79 6.15 -0.60 2.71
N ARG A 80 6.41 -0.10 3.92
CA ARG A 80 7.31 1.04 4.15
C ARG A 80 8.72 0.75 3.67
N GLU A 81 9.29 -0.39 4.04
CA GLU A 81 10.62 -0.81 3.59
C GLU A 81 10.69 -0.93 2.07
N LYS A 82 9.67 -1.51 1.46
CA LYS A 82 9.55 -1.63 0.01
C LYS A 82 9.49 -0.26 -0.67
N LEU A 83 8.67 0.65 -0.13
CA LEU A 83 8.53 2.01 -0.64
C LEU A 83 9.84 2.81 -0.51
N GLU A 84 10.53 2.70 0.62
CA GLU A 84 11.83 3.34 0.83
C GLU A 84 12.88 2.83 -0.17
N ALA A 85 12.94 1.53 -0.40
CA ALA A 85 13.84 0.94 -1.37
C ALA A 85 13.55 1.40 -2.81
N ILE A 86 12.28 1.48 -3.18
CA ILE A 86 11.85 2.01 -4.48
C ILE A 86 12.24 3.49 -4.61
N ASN A 87 11.94 4.29 -3.61
CA ASN A 87 12.31 5.72 -3.62
C ASN A 87 13.81 5.94 -3.72
N HIS A 88 14.61 5.09 -3.06
CA HIS A 88 16.06 5.14 -3.14
C HIS A 88 16.59 4.95 -4.57
N ILE A 89 15.91 4.15 -5.38
CA ILE A 89 16.22 3.98 -6.80
C ILE A 89 15.71 5.20 -7.60
N LEU A 90 14.44 5.59 -7.39
CA LEU A 90 13.79 6.66 -8.15
C LEU A 90 14.54 8.00 -8.09
N ILE A 91 15.03 8.38 -6.90
CA ILE A 91 15.77 9.65 -6.73
C ILE A 91 17.13 9.66 -7.43
N ARG A 92 17.63 8.49 -7.82
CA ARG A 92 18.91 8.32 -8.53
C ARG A 92 18.78 8.16 -10.03
N ILE A 93 17.55 8.08 -10.55
CA ILE A 93 17.33 8.06 -11.99
C ILE A 93 17.82 9.38 -12.58
N PRO A 94 18.75 9.36 -13.57
CA PRO A 94 19.37 10.58 -14.10
C PRO A 94 18.36 11.53 -14.74
N ARG A 95 17.37 10.98 -15.44
CA ARG A 95 16.35 11.78 -16.10
C ARG A 95 15.13 11.98 -15.16
N ARG A 96 15.00 13.21 -14.66
CA ARG A 96 13.92 13.57 -13.73
C ARG A 96 12.52 13.22 -14.24
N LEU A 97 12.28 13.36 -15.54
CA LEU A 97 10.97 13.06 -16.15
C LEU A 97 10.62 11.56 -16.04
N HIS A 98 11.61 10.67 -16.15
CA HIS A 98 11.43 9.24 -15.93
C HIS A 98 11.02 8.95 -14.48
N ALA A 99 11.76 9.50 -13.53
CA ALA A 99 11.44 9.34 -12.10
C ALA A 99 10.04 9.87 -11.77
N LEU A 100 9.68 11.03 -12.32
CA LEU A 100 8.37 11.65 -12.10
C LEU A 100 7.23 10.80 -12.68
N THR A 101 7.39 10.26 -13.86
CA THR A 101 6.39 9.40 -14.52
C THR A 101 6.14 8.13 -13.70
N LEU A 102 7.21 7.47 -13.26
CA LEU A 102 7.10 6.26 -12.43
C LEU A 102 6.47 6.56 -11.06
N SER A 103 6.86 7.67 -10.44
CA SER A 103 6.30 8.09 -9.16
C SER A 103 4.79 8.36 -9.26
N LYS A 104 4.35 9.10 -10.28
CA LYS A 104 2.92 9.38 -10.49
C LYS A 104 2.12 8.10 -10.78
N ARG A 105 2.67 7.21 -11.57
CA ARG A 105 1.97 5.97 -11.95
C ARG A 105 1.90 4.97 -10.82
N TYR A 106 3.01 4.71 -10.14
CA TYR A 106 3.14 3.59 -9.19
C TYR A 106 3.05 3.99 -7.72
N ILE A 107 3.53 5.16 -7.34
CA ILE A 107 3.43 5.64 -5.95
C ILE A 107 2.10 6.35 -5.72
N SER A 108 1.77 7.32 -6.57
CA SER A 108 0.51 8.06 -6.48
C SER A 108 -0.70 7.27 -7.02
N GLY A 109 -0.47 6.22 -7.80
CA GLY A 109 -1.52 5.36 -8.34
C GLY A 109 -2.41 6.02 -9.39
N LEU A 110 -1.91 7.03 -10.11
CA LEU A 110 -2.68 7.77 -11.09
C LEU A 110 -2.87 6.99 -12.39
N THR A 111 -4.02 7.17 -13.03
CA THR A 111 -4.28 6.65 -14.37
C THR A 111 -3.47 7.44 -15.40
N TRP A 112 -3.23 6.85 -16.56
CA TRP A 112 -2.54 7.53 -17.67
C TRP A 112 -3.29 8.77 -18.13
N SER A 113 -4.62 8.74 -18.13
CA SER A 113 -5.45 9.90 -18.45
C SER A 113 -5.18 11.06 -17.46
N LYS A 114 -5.13 10.75 -16.17
CA LYS A 114 -4.85 11.75 -15.13
C LYS A 114 -3.43 12.31 -15.23
N ILE A 115 -2.45 11.46 -15.52
CA ILE A 115 -1.06 11.89 -15.73
C ILE A 115 -0.96 12.79 -16.98
N SER A 116 -1.69 12.45 -18.05
CA SER A 116 -1.80 13.28 -19.26
C SER A 116 -2.35 14.68 -18.94
N ASP A 117 -3.43 14.75 -18.16
CA ASP A 117 -4.03 16.04 -17.75
C ASP A 117 -3.07 16.90 -16.91
N ILE A 118 -2.32 16.28 -16.00
CA ILE A 118 -1.38 17.00 -15.13
C ILE A 118 -0.14 17.47 -15.86
N THR A 119 0.40 16.63 -16.76
CA THR A 119 1.69 16.88 -17.43
C THR A 119 1.56 17.62 -18.75
N GLY A 120 0.38 17.59 -19.36
CA GLY A 120 0.16 18.12 -20.71
C GLY A 120 0.67 17.22 -21.83
N TYR A 121 1.25 16.06 -21.53
CA TYR A 121 1.69 15.09 -22.53
C TYR A 121 0.55 14.21 -23.00
N SER A 122 0.57 13.83 -24.28
CA SER A 122 -0.38 12.84 -24.81
C SER A 122 -0.16 11.46 -24.16
N GLN A 123 -1.22 10.65 -24.10
CA GLN A 123 -1.09 9.29 -23.58
C GLN A 123 -0.09 8.44 -24.38
N SER A 124 -0.06 8.59 -25.71
CA SER A 124 0.92 7.91 -26.58
C SER A 124 2.36 8.26 -26.21
N HIS A 125 2.63 9.53 -25.93
CA HIS A 125 3.94 9.98 -25.47
C HIS A 125 4.27 9.42 -24.08
N LEU A 126 3.31 9.40 -23.19
CA LEU A 126 3.47 8.84 -21.84
C LEU A 126 3.78 7.33 -21.85
N TYR A 127 3.20 6.57 -22.76
CA TYR A 127 3.51 5.13 -22.90
C TYR A 127 4.95 4.89 -23.35
N LYS A 128 5.45 5.71 -24.29
CA LYS A 128 6.86 5.65 -24.71
C LYS A 128 7.79 6.04 -23.56
N LEU A 129 7.47 7.15 -22.91
CA LEU A 129 8.21 7.66 -21.76
C LEU A 129 8.24 6.64 -20.61
N HIS A 130 7.13 5.97 -20.35
CA HIS A 130 7.00 4.93 -19.34
C HIS A 130 7.93 3.74 -19.60
N ARG A 131 7.97 3.26 -20.84
CA ARG A 131 8.87 2.16 -21.23
C ARG A 131 10.33 2.53 -20.97
N ASP A 132 10.75 3.71 -21.45
CA ASP A 132 12.11 4.21 -21.25
C ASP A 132 12.41 4.44 -19.75
N ALA A 133 11.42 4.88 -18.98
CA ALA A 133 11.53 5.08 -17.54
C ALA A 133 11.72 3.76 -16.79
N LEU A 134 11.04 2.70 -17.20
CA LEU A 134 11.22 1.36 -16.60
C LEU A 134 12.63 0.82 -16.88
N GLU A 135 13.16 1.02 -18.08
CA GLU A 135 14.54 0.67 -18.41
C GLU A 135 15.54 1.44 -17.55
N SER A 136 15.32 2.76 -17.40
CA SER A 136 16.13 3.62 -16.54
C SER A 136 16.09 3.17 -15.07
N TYR A 137 14.94 2.73 -14.59
CA TYR A 137 14.77 2.21 -13.23
C TYR A 137 15.60 0.94 -13.00
N VAL A 138 15.52 0.00 -13.93
CA VAL A 138 16.28 -1.25 -13.87
C VAL A 138 17.80 -0.96 -13.94
N GLN A 139 18.23 -0.10 -14.84
CA GLN A 139 19.63 0.26 -14.96
C GLN A 139 20.15 0.97 -13.69
N THR A 140 19.38 1.90 -13.14
CA THR A 140 19.71 2.58 -11.89
C THR A 140 19.82 1.61 -10.72
N TYR A 141 18.93 0.63 -10.63
CA TYR A 141 19.04 -0.44 -9.63
C TYR A 141 20.37 -1.20 -9.75
N ILE A 142 20.73 -1.59 -10.96
CA ILE A 142 22.01 -2.28 -11.22
C ILE A 142 23.19 -1.43 -10.79
N ASP A 143 23.20 -0.15 -11.12
CA ASP A 143 24.29 0.78 -10.81
C ASP A 143 24.41 1.04 -9.29
N VAL A 144 23.31 1.07 -8.57
CA VAL A 144 23.25 1.33 -7.12
C VAL A 144 23.65 0.09 -6.31
N TYR A 145 23.30 -1.10 -6.75
CA TYR A 145 23.45 -2.34 -5.98
C TYR A 145 24.49 -3.32 -6.56
N LYS A 146 25.28 -2.86 -7.49
CA LYS A 146 26.53 -3.56 -7.88
C LYS A 146 27.61 -3.34 -6.81
#